data_be89856743d195de266d97ccd0b415e3
#
_entry.id   be89856743d195de266d97ccd0b415e3
#
_cell.length_a   1.000
_cell.length_b   1.000
_cell.length_c   1.000
_cell.angle_alpha   90.00
_cell.angle_beta   90.00
_cell.angle_gamma   90.00
#
_symmetry.space_group_name_H-M   'P 1'
#
loop_
_entity.id
_entity.type
_entity.pdbx_description
1 polymer ?
#
loop_
_entity_poly.entity_id
_entity_poly.type
_entity_poly.pdbx_seq_one_letter_code
_entity_poly.pdbx_strand_id
1 'polypeptide(L)'
;MKRQIILLSLICCLLSYAGVLAGQAEQPQQGVALTVYNANFAVVREARQIDFEQGVNRVRFTDVASAIDPTSVNFQCVSSPGVVTILEQNYQYDLINADSLLKRYIDREVNVSIRGTGSDTVRELTGVLLAALGPDLVLKSEKGDIEIIGKDIVEKTTLKQLPADLVTKPTLIWLADAKKAGSELCLVTYTTEQIGWVADYSAVLSPDETKIDFTGWVTVDNKSGATYRDATIKLIAGDVRKIVEVQPVYAMRKMAAEEAQGGGFEEKPFMEYHMYTLSRKSTVNNNEVKQIEFITPALGVSTKKLYIYDRSQYRDKIQIKLEFENTPENHLGIALPKGKVRVFKKDPADGMLEFVGEDKIDHTPKKEKLSLYIGNAFDVVPEYTLLDSKHGRRMSQETHKIELRNRKNEAITVFVDEKFPAGVNWTIDQATHKYEKRDAHTARFEVSLAADSTVTVQYTVTQTW
;
A
#
# COMPACT_ATOMS: atom_id res chain seq x y z
N MET A 1 78.25 1.77 -11.27
CA MET A 1 77.25 2.50 -12.03
C MET A 1 76.29 1.55 -12.76
N LYS A 2 75.62 0.60 -12.07
CA LYS A 2 74.58 -0.33 -12.68
C LYS A 2 73.49 -0.76 -11.69
N ARG A 3 73.19 0.04 -10.64
CA ARG A 3 72.15 -0.29 -9.63
C ARG A 3 71.15 0.83 -9.38
N GLN A 4 71.08 1.91 -10.14
CA GLN A 4 70.15 3.01 -9.94
C GLN A 4 69.10 3.21 -11.05
N ILE A 5 69.07 2.35 -12.07
CA ILE A 5 68.15 2.50 -13.23
C ILE A 5 66.92 1.59 -13.12
N ILE A 6 66.85 0.62 -12.15
CA ILE A 6 65.76 -0.33 -12.03
C ILE A 6 64.69 0.16 -11.05
N LEU A 7 64.90 1.22 -10.25
CA LEU A 7 63.92 1.69 -9.26
C LEU A 7 62.98 2.79 -9.78
N LEU A 8 63.22 3.33 -11.00
CA LEU A 8 62.37 4.40 -11.57
C LEU A 8 61.28 3.90 -12.53
N SER A 9 61.32 2.64 -12.97
CA SER A 9 60.30 2.05 -13.88
C SER A 9 59.16 1.36 -13.18
N LEU A 10 59.23 1.15 -11.85
CA LEU A 10 58.16 0.49 -11.07
C LEU A 10 57.18 1.46 -10.42
N ILE A 11 57.47 2.76 -10.41
CA ILE A 11 56.56 3.78 -9.79
C ILE A 11 55.60 4.37 -10.84
N CYS A 12 55.87 4.19 -12.15
CA CYS A 12 54.97 4.71 -13.20
C CYS A 12 53.80 3.80 -13.59
N CYS A 13 53.77 2.53 -13.11
CA CYS A 13 52.67 1.58 -13.38
C CYS A 13 51.58 1.50 -12.28
N LEU A 14 51.73 2.24 -11.17
CA LEU A 14 50.74 2.21 -10.05
C LEU A 14 49.83 3.43 -10.01
N LEU A 15 49.91 4.35 -10.99
CA LEU A 15 49.05 5.54 -11.04
C LEU A 15 47.97 5.51 -12.14
N SER A 16 47.72 4.37 -12.77
CA SER A 16 46.76 4.26 -13.88
C SER A 16 45.51 3.40 -13.57
N TYR A 17 45.20 3.09 -12.31
CA TYR A 17 44.00 2.35 -11.94
C TYR A 17 43.15 3.03 -10.85
N ALA A 18 43.01 4.36 -10.95
CA ALA A 18 41.90 5.07 -10.34
C ALA A 18 40.89 5.38 -11.45
N GLY A 19 40.46 4.35 -12.16
CA GLY A 19 39.31 4.41 -13.05
C GLY A 19 38.06 4.55 -12.19
N VAL A 20 37.47 5.73 -12.23
CA VAL A 20 36.19 6.10 -11.70
C VAL A 20 35.17 5.00 -12.06
N LEU A 21 34.72 4.23 -11.06
CA LEU A 21 33.46 3.50 -11.11
C LEU A 21 32.34 4.56 -11.07
N ALA A 22 32.18 5.33 -12.14
CA ALA A 22 30.93 5.96 -12.46
C ALA A 22 29.97 4.80 -12.72
N GLY A 23 29.04 4.56 -11.81
CA GLY A 23 27.95 3.62 -12.01
C GLY A 23 27.30 3.97 -13.35
N GLN A 24 27.47 3.12 -14.34
CA GLN A 24 26.77 3.22 -15.61
C GLN A 24 25.28 3.08 -15.24
N ALA A 25 24.53 4.16 -15.34
CA ALA A 25 23.08 4.10 -15.29
C ALA A 25 22.69 3.08 -16.38
N GLU A 26 22.11 1.96 -15.94
CA GLU A 26 21.60 0.92 -16.85
C GLU A 26 20.68 1.59 -17.87
N GLN A 27 21.01 1.51 -19.14
CA GLN A 27 20.16 2.06 -20.19
C GLN A 27 18.81 1.33 -20.11
N PRO A 28 17.68 2.05 -20.20
CA PRO A 28 16.37 1.42 -20.13
C PRO A 28 16.25 0.40 -21.24
N GLN A 29 16.13 -0.87 -20.84
CA GLN A 29 15.82 -1.98 -21.74
C GLN A 29 14.33 -1.97 -22.04
N GLN A 30 13.93 -2.50 -23.21
CA GLN A 30 12.53 -2.70 -23.54
C GLN A 30 11.80 -3.46 -22.41
N GLY A 31 10.67 -2.94 -21.94
CA GLY A 31 9.89 -3.55 -20.87
C GLY A 31 9.14 -2.55 -20.02
N VAL A 32 8.58 -3.06 -18.91
CA VAL A 32 7.76 -2.30 -17.97
C VAL A 32 8.43 -2.26 -16.60
N ALA A 33 8.51 -1.08 -16.02
CA ALA A 33 8.84 -0.90 -14.61
C ALA A 33 7.68 -0.20 -13.89
N LEU A 34 7.25 -0.80 -12.79
CA LEU A 34 6.10 -0.36 -12.01
C LEU A 34 6.57 0.04 -10.61
N THR A 35 6.35 1.28 -10.23
CA THR A 35 6.59 1.77 -8.86
C THR A 35 5.24 2.02 -8.20
N VAL A 36 4.84 1.13 -7.28
CA VAL A 36 3.54 1.19 -6.60
C VAL A 36 3.69 1.88 -5.24
N TYR A 37 2.76 2.77 -4.94
CA TYR A 37 2.71 3.51 -3.68
C TYR A 37 1.57 2.98 -2.80
N ASN A 38 1.73 3.08 -1.49
CA ASN A 38 0.67 2.70 -0.54
C ASN A 38 -0.51 3.70 -0.51
N ALA A 39 -0.44 4.78 -1.31
CA ALA A 39 -1.47 5.81 -1.47
C ALA A 39 -2.37 5.58 -2.69
N ASN A 40 -2.55 4.32 -3.11
CA ASN A 40 -3.44 3.89 -4.20
C ASN A 40 -3.12 4.50 -5.58
N PHE A 41 -1.84 4.68 -5.89
CA PHE A 41 -1.37 5.07 -7.22
C PHE A 41 -0.01 4.43 -7.54
N ALA A 42 0.36 4.43 -8.81
CA ALA A 42 1.67 3.98 -9.26
C ALA A 42 2.27 4.91 -10.32
N VAL A 43 3.60 4.86 -10.44
CA VAL A 43 4.34 5.37 -11.59
C VAL A 43 4.69 4.20 -12.49
N VAL A 44 4.22 4.27 -13.72
CA VAL A 44 4.50 3.29 -14.79
C VAL A 44 5.58 3.88 -15.70
N ARG A 45 6.58 3.06 -16.02
CA ARG A 45 7.63 3.37 -17.01
C ARG A 45 7.66 2.25 -18.03
N GLU A 46 7.40 2.60 -19.28
CA GLU A 46 7.43 1.64 -20.38
C GLU A 46 8.42 2.04 -21.44
N ALA A 47 9.34 1.16 -21.75
CA ALA A 47 10.29 1.34 -22.84
C ALA A 47 9.85 0.48 -24.04
N ARG A 48 9.51 1.11 -25.16
CA ARG A 48 9.09 0.46 -26.41
C ARG A 48 9.86 1.00 -27.61
N GLN A 49 10.09 0.14 -28.60
CA GLN A 49 10.53 0.58 -29.93
C GLN A 49 9.35 1.22 -30.67
N ILE A 50 9.58 2.40 -31.22
CA ILE A 50 8.62 3.13 -32.03
C ILE A 50 9.28 3.55 -33.33
N ASP A 51 8.63 3.23 -34.45
CA ASP A 51 9.11 3.60 -35.77
C ASP A 51 8.60 5.00 -36.14
N PHE A 52 9.51 5.83 -36.66
CA PHE A 52 9.21 7.19 -37.11
C PHE A 52 9.62 7.38 -38.56
N GLU A 53 8.83 8.12 -39.31
CA GLU A 53 9.22 8.74 -40.57
C GLU A 53 9.80 10.13 -40.28
N GLN A 54 10.60 10.67 -41.18
CA GLN A 54 11.09 12.05 -41.05
C GLN A 54 9.93 13.04 -41.16
N GLY A 55 9.86 13.99 -40.22
CA GLY A 55 8.79 14.99 -40.14
C GLY A 55 7.66 14.57 -39.17
N VAL A 56 6.44 15.00 -39.44
CA VAL A 56 5.30 14.87 -38.54
C VAL A 56 4.68 13.47 -38.62
N ASN A 57 4.62 12.78 -37.49
CA ASN A 57 4.09 11.43 -37.32
C ASN A 57 2.88 11.44 -36.40
N ARG A 58 1.87 10.59 -36.67
CA ARG A 58 0.78 10.30 -35.76
C ARG A 58 1.05 8.94 -35.07
N VAL A 59 1.56 8.98 -33.86
CA VAL A 59 1.93 7.78 -33.09
C VAL A 59 0.80 7.36 -32.17
N ARG A 60 0.47 6.06 -32.15
CA ARG A 60 -0.50 5.45 -31.24
C ARG A 60 0.23 4.57 -30.23
N PHE A 61 0.20 4.97 -28.95
CA PHE A 61 0.75 4.19 -27.86
C PHE A 61 -0.41 3.54 -27.10
N THR A 62 -0.68 2.29 -27.44
CA THR A 62 -1.84 1.53 -26.98
C THR A 62 -1.57 0.76 -25.68
N ASP A 63 -2.65 0.33 -25.02
CA ASP A 63 -2.59 -0.56 -23.83
C ASP A 63 -2.02 0.14 -22.57
N VAL A 64 -2.28 1.44 -22.44
CA VAL A 64 -1.98 2.18 -21.22
C VAL A 64 -3.08 1.94 -20.17
N ALA A 65 -2.80 2.28 -18.92
CA ALA A 65 -3.80 2.16 -17.85
C ALA A 65 -5.03 3.03 -18.14
N SER A 66 -6.25 2.50 -17.92
CA SER A 66 -7.46 3.31 -18.06
C SER A 66 -7.60 4.37 -16.98
N ALA A 67 -7.01 4.14 -15.79
CA ALA A 67 -6.94 5.09 -14.70
C ALA A 67 -5.69 6.00 -14.75
N ILE A 68 -5.08 6.17 -15.94
CA ILE A 68 -3.93 7.07 -16.15
C ILE A 68 -4.31 8.53 -15.85
N ASP A 69 -3.36 9.28 -15.29
CA ASP A 69 -3.38 10.74 -15.32
C ASP A 69 -2.71 11.22 -16.62
N PRO A 70 -3.46 11.66 -17.65
CA PRO A 70 -2.88 12.03 -18.93
C PRO A 70 -1.92 13.24 -18.84
N THR A 71 -2.06 14.07 -17.80
CA THR A 71 -1.21 15.25 -17.60
C THR A 71 0.17 14.90 -17.05
N SER A 72 0.31 13.69 -16.51
CA SER A 72 1.55 13.17 -15.93
C SER A 72 2.47 12.51 -16.96
N VAL A 73 2.04 12.38 -18.21
CA VAL A 73 2.78 11.65 -19.25
C VAL A 73 4.05 12.40 -19.62
N ASN A 74 5.18 11.72 -19.51
CA ASN A 74 6.48 12.18 -19.95
C ASN A 74 7.02 11.21 -21.01
N PHE A 75 7.42 11.76 -22.17
CA PHE A 75 7.99 11.02 -23.29
C PHE A 75 9.48 11.35 -23.44
N GLN A 76 10.30 10.34 -23.61
CA GLN A 76 11.73 10.49 -23.87
C GLN A 76 12.18 9.49 -24.93
N CYS A 77 12.86 9.97 -25.98
CA CYS A 77 13.60 9.12 -26.91
C CYS A 77 14.98 8.82 -26.29
N VAL A 78 15.20 7.56 -25.88
CA VAL A 78 16.38 7.16 -25.11
C VAL A 78 17.55 6.85 -26.04
N SER A 79 17.28 6.16 -27.15
CA SER A 79 18.32 5.81 -28.14
C SER A 79 18.92 7.03 -28.84
N SER A 80 18.14 8.07 -29.06
CA SER A 80 18.59 9.31 -29.73
C SER A 80 17.91 10.54 -29.07
N PRO A 81 18.42 11.06 -27.96
CA PRO A 81 17.83 12.20 -27.26
C PRO A 81 17.64 13.42 -28.15
N GLY A 82 16.44 13.98 -28.16
CA GLY A 82 16.10 15.19 -28.94
C GLY A 82 15.85 14.97 -30.43
N VAL A 83 15.83 13.72 -30.90
CA VAL A 83 15.44 13.37 -32.28
C VAL A 83 13.93 13.50 -32.49
N VAL A 84 13.13 13.20 -31.50
CA VAL A 84 11.66 13.27 -31.54
C VAL A 84 11.18 14.31 -30.57
N THR A 85 10.23 15.17 -31.02
CA THR A 85 9.54 16.17 -30.20
C THR A 85 8.03 15.91 -30.28
N ILE A 86 7.36 15.82 -29.13
CA ILE A 86 5.91 15.70 -29.08
C ILE A 86 5.31 17.10 -29.24
N LEU A 87 4.49 17.30 -30.25
CA LEU A 87 3.77 18.55 -30.55
C LEU A 87 2.41 18.57 -29.87
N GLU A 88 1.70 17.44 -29.91
CA GLU A 88 0.37 17.30 -29.29
C GLU A 88 0.23 15.92 -28.65
N GLN A 89 -0.54 15.86 -27.55
CA GLN A 89 -0.89 14.62 -26.89
C GLN A 89 -2.37 14.55 -26.63
N ASN A 90 -3.00 13.48 -27.06
CA ASN A 90 -4.38 13.17 -26.81
C ASN A 90 -4.49 11.81 -26.09
N TYR A 91 -5.36 11.72 -25.10
CA TYR A 91 -5.72 10.47 -24.45
C TYR A 91 -7.09 10.01 -24.94
N GLN A 92 -7.14 8.83 -25.52
CA GLN A 92 -8.35 8.25 -26.07
C GLN A 92 -8.74 7.03 -25.21
N TYR A 93 -9.87 7.16 -24.50
CA TYR A 93 -10.39 6.16 -23.55
C TYR A 93 -11.83 5.74 -23.84
N ASP A 94 -12.44 6.26 -24.94
CA ASP A 94 -13.77 5.84 -25.39
C ASP A 94 -13.71 4.44 -25.97
N LEU A 95 -13.77 3.46 -25.03
CA LEU A 95 -13.66 2.05 -25.39
C LEU A 95 -14.91 1.57 -26.09
N ILE A 96 -14.70 0.62 -27.00
CA ILE A 96 -15.78 -0.02 -27.76
C ILE A 96 -16.73 -0.74 -26.79
N ASN A 97 -17.98 -0.27 -26.75
CA ASN A 97 -19.12 -0.95 -26.16
C ASN A 97 -20.37 -0.67 -27.03
N ALA A 98 -21.46 -1.40 -26.80
CA ALA A 98 -22.65 -1.27 -27.63
C ALA A 98 -23.21 0.16 -27.67
N ASP A 99 -23.25 0.85 -26.52
CA ASP A 99 -23.79 2.21 -26.46
C ASP A 99 -22.85 3.24 -27.12
N SER A 100 -21.53 3.12 -26.96
CA SER A 100 -20.58 4.01 -27.63
C SER A 100 -20.57 3.79 -29.13
N LEU A 101 -20.72 2.55 -29.60
CA LEU A 101 -20.88 2.25 -31.02
C LEU A 101 -22.15 2.88 -31.59
N LEU A 102 -23.28 2.69 -30.95
CA LEU A 102 -24.57 3.26 -31.41
C LEU A 102 -24.55 4.77 -31.42
N LYS A 103 -23.97 5.44 -30.41
CA LYS A 103 -23.79 6.89 -30.39
C LYS A 103 -22.98 7.42 -31.59
N ARG A 104 -21.94 6.72 -32.00
CA ARG A 104 -21.08 7.07 -33.14
C ARG A 104 -21.72 6.71 -34.50
N TYR A 105 -22.79 5.90 -34.48
CA TYR A 105 -23.54 5.51 -35.64
C TYR A 105 -24.78 6.40 -35.92
N ILE A 106 -25.02 7.41 -35.10
CA ILE A 106 -26.04 8.44 -35.42
C ILE A 106 -25.72 9.05 -36.80
N ASP A 107 -26.74 9.23 -37.60
CA ASP A 107 -26.70 9.67 -39.01
C ASP A 107 -26.06 8.65 -39.99
N ARG A 108 -25.87 7.39 -39.55
CA ARG A 108 -25.37 6.28 -40.39
C ARG A 108 -26.38 5.15 -40.49
N GLU A 109 -26.27 4.40 -41.57
CA GLU A 109 -27.12 3.23 -41.82
C GLU A 109 -26.78 2.07 -40.87
N VAL A 110 -27.81 1.51 -40.24
CA VAL A 110 -27.74 0.30 -39.39
C VAL A 110 -28.78 -0.72 -39.85
N ASN A 111 -28.52 -2.01 -39.60
CA ASN A 111 -29.51 -3.08 -39.74
C ASN A 111 -29.86 -3.59 -38.34
N VAL A 112 -31.14 -3.66 -37.99
CA VAL A 112 -31.66 -4.09 -36.71
C VAL A 112 -32.62 -5.24 -36.88
N SER A 113 -32.34 -6.35 -36.22
CA SER A 113 -33.26 -7.51 -36.18
C SER A 113 -34.07 -7.41 -34.89
N ILE A 114 -35.39 -7.41 -35.00
CA ILE A 114 -36.33 -7.33 -33.88
C ILE A 114 -37.18 -8.59 -33.78
N ARG A 115 -37.58 -8.91 -32.56
CA ARG A 115 -38.51 -10.01 -32.29
C ARG A 115 -39.92 -9.64 -32.76
N GLY A 116 -40.53 -10.46 -33.61
CA GLY A 116 -41.90 -10.27 -34.02
C GLY A 116 -42.93 -10.73 -32.98
N THR A 117 -44.19 -10.36 -33.16
CA THR A 117 -45.31 -10.64 -32.26
C THR A 117 -45.75 -12.14 -32.28
N GLY A 118 -45.07 -13.02 -33.04
CA GLY A 118 -45.30 -14.46 -33.07
C GLY A 118 -44.04 -15.23 -32.72
N SER A 119 -44.15 -16.42 -32.15
CA SER A 119 -43.07 -17.11 -31.42
C SER A 119 -41.75 -17.34 -32.14
N ASP A 120 -41.64 -17.16 -33.47
CA ASP A 120 -40.40 -17.43 -34.21
C ASP A 120 -40.14 -16.47 -35.41
N THR A 121 -40.78 -15.30 -35.44
CA THR A 121 -40.57 -14.37 -36.55
C THR A 121 -39.57 -13.27 -36.17
N VAL A 122 -38.46 -13.19 -36.91
CA VAL A 122 -37.52 -12.09 -36.83
C VAL A 122 -37.81 -11.14 -37.99
N ARG A 123 -38.01 -9.83 -37.69
CA ARG A 123 -38.13 -8.78 -38.68
C ARG A 123 -36.86 -8.00 -38.80
N GLU A 124 -36.30 -7.84 -39.94
CA GLU A 124 -35.13 -7.01 -40.19
C GLU A 124 -35.56 -5.59 -40.66
N LEU A 125 -34.94 -4.60 -40.06
CA LEU A 125 -35.16 -3.20 -40.35
C LEU A 125 -33.82 -2.57 -40.72
N THR A 126 -33.76 -1.93 -41.89
CA THR A 126 -32.60 -1.15 -42.32
C THR A 126 -32.96 0.31 -42.40
N GLY A 127 -32.14 1.16 -41.81
CA GLY A 127 -32.40 2.62 -41.82
C GLY A 127 -31.25 3.40 -41.23
N VAL A 128 -31.37 4.74 -41.33
CA VAL A 128 -30.42 5.66 -40.72
C VAL A 128 -30.76 5.83 -39.25
N LEU A 129 -29.80 5.57 -38.38
CA LEU A 129 -29.97 5.74 -36.94
C LEU A 129 -30.02 7.21 -36.58
N LEU A 130 -31.15 7.69 -36.07
CA LEU A 130 -31.34 9.08 -35.65
C LEU A 130 -31.04 9.29 -34.18
N ALA A 131 -31.37 8.29 -33.34
CA ALA A 131 -31.10 8.32 -31.91
C ALA A 131 -30.95 6.91 -31.36
N ALA A 132 -30.09 6.76 -30.29
CA ALA A 132 -29.87 5.51 -29.58
C ALA A 132 -29.72 5.75 -28.07
N LEU A 133 -30.19 6.90 -27.56
CA LEU A 133 -30.11 7.25 -26.13
C LEU A 133 -31.37 6.76 -25.41
N GLY A 134 -31.15 6.16 -24.21
CA GLY A 134 -32.25 5.62 -23.42
C GLY A 134 -32.67 4.21 -23.86
N PRO A 135 -33.95 3.84 -23.62
CA PRO A 135 -34.46 2.48 -23.88
C PRO A 135 -34.75 2.18 -25.34
N ASP A 136 -34.75 3.20 -26.21
CA ASP A 136 -35.23 3.10 -27.60
C ASP A 136 -34.11 3.33 -28.62
N LEU A 137 -34.30 2.78 -29.82
CA LEU A 137 -33.62 3.13 -31.06
C LEU A 137 -34.59 3.88 -31.94
N VAL A 138 -34.15 4.97 -32.57
CA VAL A 138 -34.96 5.73 -33.55
C VAL A 138 -34.29 5.60 -34.92
N LEU A 139 -34.98 4.98 -35.85
CA LEU A 139 -34.50 4.76 -37.21
C LEU A 139 -35.36 5.54 -38.24
N LYS A 140 -34.70 6.09 -39.26
CA LYS A 140 -35.36 6.60 -40.44
C LYS A 140 -35.22 5.56 -41.56
N SER A 141 -36.35 5.01 -41.98
CA SER A 141 -36.38 4.02 -43.05
C SER A 141 -36.06 4.64 -44.43
N GLU A 142 -35.77 3.85 -45.43
CA GLU A 142 -35.55 4.29 -46.81
C GLU A 142 -36.76 5.03 -47.38
N LYS A 143 -37.97 4.72 -46.90
CA LYS A 143 -39.23 5.38 -47.34
C LYS A 143 -39.44 6.71 -46.65
N GLY A 144 -38.59 7.07 -45.69
CA GLY A 144 -38.66 8.31 -44.92
C GLY A 144 -39.44 8.20 -43.62
N ASP A 145 -40.04 7.08 -43.28
CA ASP A 145 -40.78 6.88 -42.04
C ASP A 145 -39.83 6.83 -40.86
N ILE A 146 -40.29 7.31 -39.71
CA ILE A 146 -39.55 7.23 -38.44
C ILE A 146 -40.08 6.06 -37.63
N GLU A 147 -39.23 5.11 -37.37
CA GLU A 147 -39.51 3.92 -36.52
C GLU A 147 -38.86 4.08 -35.17
N ILE A 148 -39.64 3.94 -34.08
CA ILE A 148 -39.17 3.94 -32.72
C ILE A 148 -39.23 2.50 -32.23
N ILE A 149 -38.09 1.92 -31.80
CA ILE A 149 -37.91 0.51 -31.49
C ILE A 149 -37.38 0.40 -30.08
N GLY A 150 -38.12 -0.26 -29.19
CA GLY A 150 -37.61 -0.58 -27.86
C GLY A 150 -36.39 -1.52 -27.92
N LYS A 151 -35.33 -1.21 -27.19
CA LYS A 151 -34.12 -2.06 -27.15
C LYS A 151 -34.37 -3.46 -26.58
N ASP A 152 -35.43 -3.63 -25.83
CA ASP A 152 -35.86 -4.91 -25.21
C ASP A 152 -36.34 -5.95 -26.24
N ILE A 153 -36.82 -5.49 -27.43
CA ILE A 153 -37.22 -6.38 -28.54
C ILE A 153 -36.13 -6.55 -29.61
N VAL A 154 -35.01 -5.83 -29.48
CA VAL A 154 -33.88 -5.94 -30.40
C VAL A 154 -33.08 -7.20 -30.11
N GLU A 155 -32.99 -8.11 -31.06
CA GLU A 155 -32.19 -9.33 -30.96
C GLU A 155 -30.75 -9.10 -31.44
N LYS A 156 -30.59 -8.28 -32.52
CA LYS A 156 -29.29 -8.01 -33.11
C LYS A 156 -29.27 -6.65 -33.78
N THR A 157 -28.16 -5.92 -33.59
CA THR A 157 -27.82 -4.73 -34.36
C THR A 157 -26.55 -4.96 -35.16
N THR A 158 -26.58 -4.75 -36.48
CA THR A 158 -25.43 -4.94 -37.37
C THR A 158 -24.96 -3.56 -37.87
N LEU A 159 -23.68 -3.29 -37.65
CA LEU A 159 -22.99 -2.08 -38.05
C LEU A 159 -21.98 -2.43 -39.16
N LYS A 160 -21.94 -1.64 -40.24
CA LYS A 160 -21.14 -1.97 -41.44
C LYS A 160 -19.63 -1.81 -41.23
N GLN A 161 -19.20 -0.85 -40.40
CA GLN A 161 -17.78 -0.52 -40.19
C GLN A 161 -17.56 -0.07 -38.76
N LEU A 162 -16.34 -0.31 -38.24
CA LEU A 162 -15.95 0.26 -36.95
C LEU A 162 -15.56 1.75 -37.15
N PRO A 163 -16.14 2.69 -36.38
CA PRO A 163 -15.67 4.08 -36.39
C PRO A 163 -14.18 4.17 -36.08
N ALA A 164 -13.45 4.95 -36.90
CA ALA A 164 -11.98 5.01 -36.81
C ALA A 164 -11.44 5.66 -35.52
N ASP A 165 -12.31 6.39 -34.81
CA ASP A 165 -12.02 7.12 -33.60
C ASP A 165 -12.32 6.33 -32.30
N LEU A 166 -12.87 5.13 -32.40
CA LEU A 166 -13.02 4.22 -31.26
C LEU A 166 -11.81 3.33 -31.09
N VAL A 167 -11.45 3.09 -29.83
CA VAL A 167 -10.31 2.24 -29.46
C VAL A 167 -10.78 1.03 -28.65
N THR A 168 -10.12 -0.11 -28.85
CA THR A 168 -10.36 -1.33 -28.06
C THR A 168 -9.64 -1.30 -26.74
N LYS A 169 -8.65 -0.42 -26.60
CA LYS A 169 -7.80 -0.25 -25.43
C LYS A 169 -7.49 1.22 -25.21
N PRO A 170 -7.33 1.67 -23.96
CA PRO A 170 -6.88 3.03 -23.68
C PRO A 170 -5.59 3.34 -24.44
N THR A 171 -5.56 4.47 -25.13
CA THR A 171 -4.48 4.80 -26.09
C THR A 171 -4.06 6.26 -25.95
N LEU A 172 -2.74 6.50 -25.84
CA LEU A 172 -2.17 7.81 -26.06
C LEU A 172 -1.91 8.02 -27.55
N ILE A 173 -2.33 9.16 -28.09
CA ILE A 173 -2.10 9.54 -29.48
C ILE A 173 -1.26 10.80 -29.48
N TRP A 174 -0.08 10.71 -30.12
CA TRP A 174 0.81 11.82 -30.25
C TRP A 174 0.90 12.32 -31.70
N LEU A 175 0.96 13.62 -31.86
CA LEU A 175 1.52 14.25 -33.02
C LEU A 175 3.00 14.53 -32.69
N ALA A 176 3.92 13.81 -33.33
CA ALA A 176 5.34 13.84 -33.04
C ALA A 176 6.13 14.27 -34.27
N ASP A 177 7.07 15.21 -34.11
CA ASP A 177 8.00 15.61 -35.15
C ASP A 177 9.33 14.90 -34.96
N ALA A 178 9.75 14.10 -35.96
CA ALA A 178 10.98 13.36 -35.96
C ALA A 178 11.98 13.96 -36.97
N LYS A 179 13.17 14.32 -36.51
CA LYS A 179 14.23 14.92 -37.34
C LYS A 179 14.80 13.97 -38.40
N LYS A 180 14.68 12.66 -38.16
CA LYS A 180 15.10 11.58 -39.06
C LYS A 180 14.16 10.40 -38.98
N ALA A 181 14.09 9.62 -40.04
CA ALA A 181 13.39 8.34 -40.02
C ALA A 181 14.20 7.27 -39.26
N GLY A 182 13.53 6.34 -38.62
CA GLY A 182 14.17 5.20 -37.94
C GLY A 182 13.34 4.64 -36.78
N SER A 183 13.79 3.51 -36.26
CA SER A 183 13.22 2.87 -35.07
C SER A 183 13.97 3.36 -33.83
N GLU A 184 13.26 3.96 -32.90
CA GLU A 184 13.84 4.59 -31.71
C GLU A 184 13.27 3.94 -30.43
N LEU A 185 14.15 3.66 -29.46
CA LEU A 185 13.72 3.23 -28.14
C LEU A 185 13.18 4.44 -27.37
N CYS A 186 11.89 4.41 -27.08
CA CYS A 186 11.18 5.49 -26.38
C CYS A 186 10.77 5.02 -25.00
N LEU A 187 11.04 5.85 -23.98
CA LEU A 187 10.59 5.67 -22.61
C LEU A 187 9.38 6.59 -22.36
N VAL A 188 8.28 5.99 -21.99
CA VAL A 188 7.06 6.67 -21.60
C VAL A 188 6.84 6.47 -20.10
N THR A 189 6.76 7.57 -19.35
CA THR A 189 6.51 7.55 -17.91
C THR A 189 5.19 8.25 -17.63
N TYR A 190 4.32 7.65 -16.83
CA TYR A 190 3.05 8.25 -16.41
C TYR A 190 2.63 7.77 -15.02
N THR A 191 1.73 8.51 -14.38
CA THR A 191 1.06 8.07 -13.16
C THR A 191 -0.30 7.45 -13.47
N THR A 192 -0.68 6.45 -12.70
CA THR A 192 -2.01 5.84 -12.76
C THR A 192 -2.57 5.67 -11.36
N GLU A 193 -3.87 5.77 -11.24
CA GLU A 193 -4.60 5.49 -10.00
C GLU A 193 -5.14 4.07 -9.97
N GLN A 194 -5.86 3.72 -8.90
CA GLN A 194 -6.51 2.42 -8.69
C GLN A 194 -5.52 1.24 -8.71
N ILE A 195 -4.31 1.48 -8.27
CA ILE A 195 -3.32 0.45 -7.98
C ILE A 195 -2.57 0.83 -6.70
N GLY A 196 -2.55 -0.08 -5.73
CA GLY A 196 -1.92 0.16 -4.45
C GLY A 196 -1.36 -1.10 -3.84
N TRP A 197 -0.68 -0.95 -2.72
CA TRP A 197 -0.19 -2.09 -1.98
C TRP A 197 -0.30 -1.89 -0.47
N VAL A 198 -0.37 -3.00 0.25
CA VAL A 198 -0.35 -3.06 1.71
C VAL A 198 0.57 -4.18 2.17
N ALA A 199 1.12 -4.04 3.37
CA ALA A 199 1.82 -5.14 4.04
C ALA A 199 0.85 -5.90 4.95
N ASP A 200 0.93 -7.21 4.91
CA ASP A 200 0.22 -8.14 5.78
C ASP A 200 1.24 -9.03 6.48
N TYR A 201 1.12 -9.17 7.80
CA TYR A 201 2.04 -9.95 8.61
C TYR A 201 1.31 -11.07 9.34
N SER A 202 2.03 -12.16 9.56
CA SER A 202 1.58 -13.27 10.39
C SER A 202 2.62 -13.54 11.48
N ALA A 203 2.18 -13.65 12.72
CA ALA A 203 2.98 -13.99 13.88
C ALA A 203 2.43 -15.28 14.50
N VAL A 204 3.21 -16.34 14.51
CA VAL A 204 2.84 -17.62 15.14
C VAL A 204 3.53 -17.73 16.49
N LEU A 205 2.76 -17.66 17.56
CA LEU A 205 3.25 -17.69 18.94
C LEU A 205 3.66 -19.13 19.31
N SER A 206 4.83 -19.26 19.94
CA SER A 206 5.31 -20.53 20.51
C SER A 206 4.40 -21.02 21.65
N PRO A 207 4.40 -22.33 21.97
CA PRO A 207 3.57 -22.86 23.05
C PRO A 207 3.81 -22.20 24.40
N ASP A 208 5.07 -21.85 24.71
CA ASP A 208 5.49 -21.16 25.94
C ASP A 208 5.33 -19.64 25.90
N GLU A 209 4.82 -19.10 24.77
CA GLU A 209 4.52 -17.68 24.55
C GLU A 209 5.73 -16.73 24.69
N THR A 210 6.95 -17.25 24.53
CA THR A 210 8.20 -16.49 24.64
C THR A 210 8.80 -16.10 23.29
N LYS A 211 8.33 -16.72 22.20
CA LYS A 211 8.82 -16.52 20.84
C LYS A 211 7.69 -16.44 19.85
N ILE A 212 7.93 -15.77 18.73
CA ILE A 212 7.04 -15.78 17.57
C ILE A 212 7.84 -16.12 16.29
N ASP A 213 7.21 -16.86 15.40
CA ASP A 213 7.65 -16.97 14.01
C ASP A 213 6.92 -15.88 13.22
N PHE A 214 7.68 -14.95 12.65
CA PHE A 214 7.13 -13.75 12.01
C PHE A 214 7.37 -13.78 10.51
N THR A 215 6.30 -13.61 9.73
CA THR A 215 6.34 -13.58 8.27
C THR A 215 5.63 -12.33 7.74
N GLY A 216 6.05 -11.84 6.58
CA GLY A 216 5.45 -10.68 5.94
C GLY A 216 5.16 -10.91 4.47
N TRP A 217 4.00 -10.45 4.03
CA TRP A 217 3.54 -10.47 2.65
C TRP A 217 3.21 -9.07 2.18
N VAL A 218 3.45 -8.82 0.90
CA VAL A 218 2.94 -7.64 0.21
C VAL A 218 1.75 -8.06 -0.63
N THR A 219 0.64 -7.37 -0.45
CA THR A 219 -0.57 -7.51 -1.25
C THR A 219 -0.68 -6.32 -2.19
N VAL A 220 -0.56 -6.56 -3.51
CA VAL A 220 -0.77 -5.55 -4.56
C VAL A 220 -2.16 -5.74 -5.14
N ASP A 221 -3.02 -4.71 -5.08
CA ASP A 221 -4.35 -4.68 -5.71
C ASP A 221 -4.28 -3.79 -6.96
N ASN A 222 -4.49 -4.37 -8.13
CA ASN A 222 -4.44 -3.68 -9.43
C ASN A 222 -5.81 -3.60 -10.08
N LYS A 223 -6.40 -2.42 -10.08
CA LYS A 223 -7.65 -2.05 -10.78
C LYS A 223 -7.42 -0.90 -11.77
N SER A 224 -6.15 -0.64 -12.15
CA SER A 224 -5.76 0.48 -13.01
C SER A 224 -6.28 0.37 -14.45
N GLY A 225 -6.82 -0.77 -14.84
CA GLY A 225 -7.29 -1.04 -16.20
C GLY A 225 -6.18 -1.54 -17.14
N ALA A 226 -4.95 -1.80 -16.64
CA ALA A 226 -3.86 -2.37 -17.44
C ALA A 226 -3.23 -3.58 -16.75
N THR A 227 -2.70 -4.51 -17.57
CA THR A 227 -1.87 -5.63 -17.12
C THR A 227 -0.40 -5.29 -17.34
N TYR A 228 0.41 -5.38 -16.29
CA TYR A 228 1.85 -5.14 -16.34
C TYR A 228 2.61 -6.47 -16.41
N ARG A 229 2.98 -6.88 -17.65
CA ARG A 229 3.65 -8.16 -17.90
C ARG A 229 5.13 -8.07 -17.62
N ASP A 230 5.68 -9.08 -16.93
CA ASP A 230 7.13 -9.19 -16.62
C ASP A 230 7.75 -7.87 -16.16
N ALA A 231 7.01 -7.15 -15.31
CA ALA A 231 7.40 -5.85 -14.82
C ALA A 231 8.48 -5.95 -13.73
N THR A 232 9.40 -5.01 -13.74
CA THR A 232 10.24 -4.71 -12.57
C THR A 232 9.38 -3.96 -11.56
N ILE A 233 9.15 -4.55 -10.39
CA ILE A 233 8.25 -3.99 -9.37
C ILE A 233 9.06 -3.32 -8.28
N LYS A 234 8.70 -2.07 -7.98
CA LYS A 234 9.18 -1.31 -6.84
C LYS A 234 8.00 -0.88 -6.00
N LEU A 235 8.16 -0.93 -4.68
CA LEU A 235 7.15 -0.50 -3.71
C LEU A 235 7.70 0.66 -2.91
N ILE A 236 6.91 1.70 -2.73
CA ILE A 236 7.28 2.85 -1.89
C ILE A 236 6.39 2.84 -0.66
N ALA A 237 7.02 2.75 0.51
CA ALA A 237 6.38 2.93 1.81
C ALA A 237 6.68 4.33 2.35
N GLY A 238 5.66 5.01 2.85
CA GLY A 238 5.74 6.35 3.43
C GLY A 238 4.62 7.27 2.95
N ASP A 239 4.48 8.41 3.60
CA ASP A 239 3.40 9.36 3.32
C ASP A 239 3.79 10.33 2.20
N VAL A 240 3.67 9.87 0.95
CA VAL A 240 3.94 10.68 -0.24
C VAL A 240 2.85 11.73 -0.40
N ARG A 241 3.25 13.02 -0.41
CA ARG A 241 2.32 14.12 -0.66
C ARG A 241 1.97 14.20 -2.15
N LYS A 242 0.75 13.82 -2.51
CA LYS A 242 0.13 14.09 -3.82
C LYS A 242 -0.85 15.26 -3.66
N ILE A 243 -0.81 16.23 -4.58
CA ILE A 243 -1.85 17.27 -4.62
C ILE A 243 -3.09 16.63 -5.23
N VAL A 244 -4.09 16.38 -4.40
CA VAL A 244 -5.42 15.99 -4.85
C VAL A 244 -6.25 17.27 -4.83
N GLU A 245 -6.80 17.67 -5.95
CA GLU A 245 -7.75 18.78 -6.02
C GLU A 245 -9.09 18.37 -5.42
N VAL A 246 -9.14 18.12 -4.12
CA VAL A 246 -10.38 18.05 -3.32
C VAL A 246 -10.05 18.44 -1.87
N GLN A 247 -10.95 19.16 -1.24
CA GLN A 247 -10.95 19.87 0.04
C GLN A 247 -10.17 19.30 1.24
N PRO A 248 -9.70 20.14 2.19
CA PRO A 248 -8.58 19.82 3.08
C PRO A 248 -8.97 19.09 4.36
N VAL A 249 -8.19 18.09 4.75
CA VAL A 249 -8.06 17.62 6.13
C VAL A 249 -6.57 17.52 6.47
N TYR A 250 -6.21 18.03 7.65
CA TYR A 250 -4.89 18.40 8.11
C TYR A 250 -3.88 17.27 8.38
N ALA A 251 -2.60 17.62 8.27
CA ALA A 251 -1.39 16.80 8.37
C ALA A 251 -0.83 16.65 9.80
N MET A 252 0.13 15.69 9.98
CA MET A 252 1.38 15.79 10.79
C MET A 252 2.27 14.55 10.60
N ARG A 253 3.46 14.72 10.40
CA ARG A 253 4.86 15.00 10.72
C ARG A 253 5.78 13.77 10.83
N LYS A 254 6.96 13.92 10.25
CA LYS A 254 8.17 13.16 9.92
C LYS A 254 8.92 12.41 11.04
N MET A 255 9.69 11.35 10.66
CA MET A 255 11.13 11.16 11.01
C MET A 255 11.81 10.07 10.16
N ALA A 256 13.14 10.13 10.06
CA ALA A 256 14.00 9.44 9.09
C ALA A 256 14.55 8.08 9.54
N ALA A 257 15.06 7.25 8.59
CA ALA A 257 15.61 5.91 8.83
C ALA A 257 16.79 5.54 7.91
N GLU A 258 17.65 4.61 8.35
CA GLU A 258 18.81 4.02 7.66
C GLU A 258 18.70 2.49 7.49
N GLU A 259 19.52 1.92 6.57
CA GLU A 259 19.36 0.64 5.84
C GLU A 259 19.68 -0.68 6.55
N ALA A 260 19.08 -1.83 6.10
CA ALA A 260 19.63 -3.21 6.11
C ALA A 260 18.88 -4.18 5.18
N GLN A 261 19.58 -5.21 4.72
CA GLN A 261 19.19 -6.17 3.68
C GLN A 261 18.52 -7.44 4.24
N GLY A 262 17.58 -8.01 3.47
CA GLY A 262 17.08 -9.37 3.67
C GLY A 262 15.73 -9.67 3.03
N GLY A 263 15.69 -10.74 2.22
CA GLY A 263 14.46 -11.32 1.65
C GLY A 263 13.96 -10.68 0.38
N GLY A 264 13.63 -11.43 -0.65
CA GLY A 264 12.99 -11.14 -1.96
C GLY A 264 12.87 -9.70 -2.50
N PHE A 265 12.96 -8.70 -1.65
CA PHE A 265 13.04 -7.28 -1.96
C PHE A 265 14.36 -6.70 -1.45
N GLU A 266 14.99 -5.86 -2.26
CA GLU A 266 16.05 -4.96 -1.82
C GLU A 266 15.43 -3.67 -1.30
N GLU A 267 15.71 -3.35 -0.04
CA GLU A 267 15.34 -2.07 0.56
C GLU A 267 16.43 -1.05 0.32
N LYS A 268 16.05 0.17 -0.07
CA LYS A 268 16.92 1.33 -0.02
C LYS A 268 16.17 2.60 0.38
N PRO A 269 16.82 3.53 1.07
CA PRO A 269 16.26 4.86 1.31
C PRO A 269 16.05 5.56 -0.02
N PHE A 270 14.91 6.22 -0.15
CA PHE A 270 14.62 7.10 -1.28
C PHE A 270 14.00 8.39 -0.74
N MET A 271 14.83 9.40 -0.52
CA MET A 271 14.50 10.60 0.27
C MET A 271 14.10 10.19 1.71
N GLU A 272 12.88 10.53 2.15
CA GLU A 272 12.29 10.19 3.46
C GLU A 272 11.40 8.93 3.39
N TYR A 273 11.52 8.12 2.33
CA TYR A 273 10.71 6.92 2.08
C TYR A 273 11.58 5.67 2.03
N HIS A 274 10.96 4.51 2.22
CA HIS A 274 11.60 3.22 1.98
C HIS A 274 11.14 2.65 0.64
N MET A 275 12.09 2.36 -0.23
CA MET A 275 11.85 1.70 -1.52
C MET A 275 12.27 0.24 -1.42
N TYR A 276 11.34 -0.65 -1.75
CA TYR A 276 11.58 -2.09 -1.82
C TYR A 276 11.52 -2.52 -3.29
N THR A 277 12.60 -3.07 -3.80
CA THR A 277 12.68 -3.56 -5.19
C THR A 277 12.57 -5.08 -5.20
N LEU A 278 11.58 -5.62 -5.92
CA LEU A 278 11.46 -7.06 -6.10
C LEU A 278 12.62 -7.56 -6.98
N SER A 279 13.38 -8.54 -6.48
CA SER A 279 14.58 -9.07 -7.15
C SER A 279 14.30 -9.81 -8.47
N ARG A 280 13.05 -10.21 -8.71
CA ARG A 280 12.58 -10.89 -9.92
C ARG A 280 11.48 -10.11 -10.61
N LYS A 281 11.39 -10.22 -11.93
CA LYS A 281 10.25 -9.69 -12.68
C LYS A 281 8.96 -10.43 -12.29
N SER A 282 7.85 -9.73 -12.32
CA SER A 282 6.55 -10.32 -12.04
C SER A 282 5.44 -9.66 -12.87
N THR A 283 4.46 -10.46 -13.26
CA THR A 283 3.26 -9.96 -13.96
C THR A 283 2.20 -9.59 -12.94
N VAL A 284 1.62 -8.39 -13.05
CA VAL A 284 0.48 -7.93 -12.26
C VAL A 284 -0.69 -7.71 -13.21
N ASN A 285 -1.65 -8.64 -13.18
CA ASN A 285 -2.80 -8.56 -14.07
C ASN A 285 -3.81 -7.50 -13.64
N ASN A 286 -4.57 -6.97 -14.58
CA ASN A 286 -5.69 -6.11 -14.27
C ASN A 286 -6.77 -6.87 -13.50
N ASN A 287 -7.41 -6.23 -12.52
CA ASN A 287 -8.38 -6.83 -11.60
C ASN A 287 -7.84 -8.04 -10.82
N GLU A 288 -6.54 -8.00 -10.47
CA GLU A 288 -5.87 -9.02 -9.67
C GLU A 288 -5.44 -8.45 -8.32
N VAL A 289 -5.62 -9.28 -7.27
CA VAL A 289 -4.95 -9.10 -5.97
C VAL A 289 -3.81 -10.11 -5.91
N LYS A 290 -2.58 -9.62 -5.92
CA LYS A 290 -1.37 -10.43 -5.92
C LYS A 290 -0.63 -10.33 -4.60
N GLN A 291 -0.31 -11.49 -4.01
CA GLN A 291 0.54 -11.57 -2.84
C GLN A 291 1.96 -11.98 -3.22
N ILE A 292 2.94 -11.28 -2.66
CA ILE A 292 4.37 -11.51 -2.86
C ILE A 292 5.02 -11.60 -1.49
N GLU A 293 5.86 -12.60 -1.26
CA GLU A 293 6.64 -12.71 -0.03
C GLU A 293 7.52 -11.46 0.15
N PHE A 294 7.39 -10.82 1.30
CA PHE A 294 8.08 -9.58 1.62
C PHE A 294 9.22 -9.80 2.60
N ILE A 295 8.97 -10.57 3.66
CA ILE A 295 9.95 -10.91 4.69
C ILE A 295 10.17 -12.42 4.63
N THR A 296 11.41 -12.84 4.46
CA THR A 296 11.82 -14.22 4.71
C THR A 296 11.43 -14.59 6.15
N PRO A 297 10.83 -15.76 6.39
CA PRO A 297 10.35 -16.13 7.72
C PRO A 297 11.39 -15.92 8.80
N ALA A 298 11.15 -14.99 9.72
CA ALA A 298 11.96 -14.74 10.90
C ALA A 298 11.50 -15.71 11.99
N LEU A 299 12.26 -16.79 12.22
CA LEU A 299 11.88 -17.86 13.15
C LEU A 299 12.44 -17.56 14.55
N GLY A 300 11.60 -17.78 15.57
CA GLY A 300 12.00 -17.70 16.96
C GLY A 300 12.33 -16.30 17.45
N VAL A 301 11.71 -15.25 16.90
CA VAL A 301 11.81 -13.88 17.36
C VAL A 301 11.39 -13.79 18.82
N SER A 302 12.28 -13.31 19.69
CA SER A 302 12.01 -13.19 21.13
C SER A 302 10.88 -12.19 21.35
N THR A 303 9.85 -12.62 22.09
CA THR A 303 8.70 -11.77 22.43
C THR A 303 8.39 -11.82 23.92
N LYS A 304 7.78 -10.75 24.42
CA LYS A 304 7.32 -10.64 25.79
C LYS A 304 5.82 -10.41 25.83
N LYS A 305 5.09 -11.31 26.46
CA LYS A 305 3.67 -11.12 26.74
C LYS A 305 3.50 -10.22 27.96
N LEU A 306 2.70 -9.16 27.83
CA LEU A 306 2.42 -8.17 28.88
C LEU A 306 0.94 -8.15 29.20
N TYR A 307 0.62 -8.07 30.48
CA TYR A 307 -0.72 -7.75 30.98
C TYR A 307 -0.73 -6.29 31.42
N ILE A 308 -1.58 -5.47 30.78
CA ILE A 308 -1.62 -4.01 31.03
C ILE A 308 -3.02 -3.62 31.44
N TYR A 309 -3.14 -3.01 32.59
CA TYR A 309 -4.33 -2.33 33.04
C TYR A 309 -4.21 -0.82 32.83
N ASP A 310 -4.94 -0.28 31.88
CA ASP A 310 -5.07 1.14 31.60
C ASP A 310 -6.52 1.58 31.86
N ARG A 311 -6.78 2.14 33.04
CA ARG A 311 -8.11 2.57 33.47
C ARG A 311 -8.73 3.62 32.55
N SER A 312 -7.91 4.45 31.92
CA SER A 312 -8.38 5.52 31.02
C SER A 312 -8.99 4.97 29.73
N GLN A 313 -8.56 3.81 29.30
CA GLN A 313 -9.05 3.16 28.06
C GLN A 313 -10.03 2.02 28.36
N TYR A 314 -9.74 1.19 29.38
CA TYR A 314 -10.50 -0.01 29.68
C TYR A 314 -10.71 -0.14 31.19
N ARG A 315 -11.87 0.26 31.68
CA ARG A 315 -12.17 0.31 33.14
C ARG A 315 -12.20 -1.06 33.81
N ASP A 316 -12.59 -2.10 33.09
CA ASP A 316 -12.92 -3.43 33.60
C ASP A 316 -12.14 -4.57 32.95
N LYS A 317 -11.09 -4.27 32.17
CA LYS A 317 -10.35 -5.26 31.41
C LYS A 317 -8.84 -5.03 31.47
N ILE A 318 -8.10 -6.14 31.44
CA ILE A 318 -6.65 -6.15 31.33
C ILE A 318 -6.28 -6.54 29.91
N GLN A 319 -5.55 -5.66 29.22
CA GLN A 319 -5.07 -5.88 27.87
C GLN A 319 -3.92 -6.89 27.88
N ILE A 320 -3.89 -7.76 26.85
CA ILE A 320 -2.74 -8.61 26.54
C ILE A 320 -2.01 -7.97 25.35
N LYS A 321 -0.73 -7.69 25.54
CA LYS A 321 0.14 -7.20 24.48
C LYS A 321 1.34 -8.13 24.26
N LEU A 322 1.79 -8.24 23.02
CA LEU A 322 3.05 -8.87 22.65
C LEU A 322 4.04 -7.80 22.25
N GLU A 323 5.19 -7.76 22.90
CA GLU A 323 6.27 -6.84 22.56
C GLU A 323 7.48 -7.60 22.04
N PHE A 324 8.06 -7.13 20.93
CA PHE A 324 9.31 -7.64 20.36
C PHE A 324 10.07 -6.51 19.65
N GLU A 325 11.35 -6.72 19.38
CA GLU A 325 12.22 -5.70 18.77
C GLU A 325 12.55 -6.05 17.32
N ASN A 326 12.47 -5.04 16.46
CA ASN A 326 12.82 -5.13 15.04
C ASN A 326 14.34 -5.01 14.86
N THR A 327 15.10 -6.02 15.30
CA THR A 327 16.56 -6.03 15.24
C THR A 327 17.10 -7.26 14.49
N PRO A 328 18.31 -7.19 13.92
CA PRO A 328 18.95 -8.34 13.28
C PRO A 328 19.15 -9.53 14.23
N GLU A 329 19.40 -9.27 15.52
CA GLU A 329 19.54 -10.31 16.56
C GLU A 329 18.25 -11.09 16.76
N ASN A 330 17.12 -10.46 16.46
CA ASN A 330 15.80 -11.08 16.44
C ASN A 330 15.41 -11.59 15.03
N HIS A 331 16.36 -11.79 14.12
CA HIS A 331 16.11 -12.25 12.74
C HIS A 331 15.21 -11.30 11.91
N LEU A 332 15.05 -10.06 12.38
CA LEU A 332 14.38 -8.94 11.70
C LEU A 332 15.43 -7.89 11.29
N GLY A 333 15.18 -6.62 11.47
CA GLY A 333 16.15 -5.55 11.20
C GLY A 333 16.02 -4.96 9.81
N ILE A 334 14.80 -4.99 9.26
CA ILE A 334 14.39 -4.24 8.07
C ILE A 334 13.35 -3.19 8.47
N ALA A 335 13.21 -2.12 7.70
CA ALA A 335 12.08 -1.22 7.91
C ALA A 335 10.77 -1.97 7.58
N LEU A 336 9.83 -1.97 8.52
CA LEU A 336 8.54 -2.63 8.36
C LEU A 336 7.50 -1.61 7.93
N PRO A 337 6.91 -1.73 6.74
CA PRO A 337 5.78 -0.91 6.33
C PRO A 337 4.59 -1.05 7.28
N LYS A 338 3.77 0.00 7.37
CA LYS A 338 2.51 -0.09 8.08
C LYS A 338 1.64 -1.21 7.51
N GLY A 339 1.02 -1.98 8.41
CA GLY A 339 0.25 -3.15 7.98
C GLY A 339 -0.49 -3.83 9.12
N LYS A 340 -1.22 -4.87 8.78
CA LYS A 340 -1.96 -5.69 9.72
C LYS A 340 -1.11 -6.89 10.12
N VAL A 341 -1.00 -7.15 11.42
CA VAL A 341 -0.37 -8.34 11.99
C VAL A 341 -1.45 -9.26 12.55
N ARG A 342 -1.56 -10.46 12.01
CA ARG A 342 -2.44 -11.52 12.54
C ARG A 342 -1.61 -12.44 13.41
N VAL A 343 -2.08 -12.66 14.63
CA VAL A 343 -1.40 -13.51 15.61
C VAL A 343 -2.14 -14.83 15.73
N PHE A 344 -1.38 -15.91 15.60
CA PHE A 344 -1.84 -17.28 15.75
C PHE A 344 -1.05 -17.98 16.86
N LYS A 345 -1.62 -19.03 17.45
CA LYS A 345 -0.96 -19.93 18.39
C LYS A 345 -1.27 -21.36 18.00
N LYS A 346 -0.29 -22.24 18.12
CA LYS A 346 -0.52 -23.68 17.95
C LYS A 346 -1.28 -24.23 19.15
N ASP A 347 -2.40 -24.90 18.91
CA ASP A 347 -3.07 -25.68 19.94
C ASP A 347 -2.18 -26.88 20.33
N PRO A 348 -1.80 -27.03 21.60
CA PRO A 348 -1.01 -28.18 22.05
C PRO A 348 -1.69 -29.54 21.85
N ALA A 349 -3.03 -29.57 21.72
CA ALA A 349 -3.80 -30.81 21.60
C ALA A 349 -3.69 -31.44 20.21
N ASP A 350 -3.74 -30.65 19.15
CA ASP A 350 -3.79 -31.15 17.76
C ASP A 350 -2.73 -30.49 16.84
N GLY A 351 -2.02 -29.47 17.31
CA GLY A 351 -1.01 -28.73 16.57
C GLY A 351 -1.57 -27.76 15.53
N MET A 352 -2.89 -27.54 15.48
CA MET A 352 -3.53 -26.61 14.57
C MET A 352 -3.25 -25.15 14.98
N LEU A 353 -3.32 -24.25 14.02
CA LEU A 353 -3.14 -22.82 14.25
C LEU A 353 -4.47 -22.18 14.59
N GLU A 354 -4.60 -21.69 15.81
CA GLU A 354 -5.76 -20.93 16.25
C GLU A 354 -5.47 -19.44 16.19
N PHE A 355 -6.43 -18.67 15.70
CA PHE A 355 -6.36 -17.23 15.66
C PHE A 355 -6.58 -16.65 17.06
N VAL A 356 -5.61 -15.87 17.56
CA VAL A 356 -5.67 -15.29 18.91
C VAL A 356 -5.85 -13.79 18.95
N GLY A 357 -5.67 -13.10 17.81
CA GLY A 357 -5.92 -11.67 17.69
C GLY A 357 -5.23 -11.03 16.49
N GLU A 358 -5.57 -9.79 16.21
CA GLU A 358 -4.89 -8.97 15.19
C GLU A 358 -4.74 -7.52 15.63
N ASP A 359 -3.67 -6.89 15.19
CA ASP A 359 -3.41 -5.46 15.40
C ASP A 359 -2.79 -4.84 14.17
N LYS A 360 -2.68 -3.51 14.15
CA LYS A 360 -2.00 -2.76 13.09
C LYS A 360 -0.71 -2.19 13.63
N ILE A 361 0.34 -2.29 12.81
CA ILE A 361 1.59 -1.56 13.04
C ILE A 361 1.69 -0.36 12.11
N ASP A 362 2.27 0.71 12.59
CA ASP A 362 2.70 1.83 11.77
C ASP A 362 4.04 1.52 11.08
N HIS A 363 4.49 2.42 10.20
CA HIS A 363 5.84 2.33 9.64
C HIS A 363 6.86 2.24 10.78
N THR A 364 7.51 1.09 10.90
CA THR A 364 8.41 0.79 12.01
C THR A 364 9.84 0.67 11.51
N PRO A 365 10.71 1.62 11.83
CA PRO A 365 12.14 1.56 11.49
C PRO A 365 12.83 0.35 12.15
N LYS A 366 14.06 0.10 11.72
CA LYS A 366 14.96 -0.84 12.40
C LYS A 366 15.25 -0.39 13.82
N LYS A 367 15.53 -1.36 14.69
CA LYS A 367 15.86 -1.17 16.10
C LYS A 367 14.71 -0.55 16.93
N GLU A 368 13.54 -0.45 16.36
CA GLU A 368 12.33 -0.01 17.06
C GLU A 368 11.57 -1.20 17.65
N LYS A 369 10.81 -0.91 18.70
CA LYS A 369 9.99 -1.87 19.41
C LYS A 369 8.58 -1.92 18.83
N LEU A 370 8.08 -3.14 18.59
CA LEU A 370 6.68 -3.37 18.23
C LEU A 370 5.90 -3.83 19.46
N SER A 371 4.68 -3.35 19.60
CA SER A 371 3.76 -3.72 20.66
C SER A 371 2.39 -3.99 20.05
N LEU A 372 1.98 -5.26 20.04
CA LEU A 372 0.73 -5.72 19.43
C LEU A 372 -0.32 -5.95 20.52
N TYR A 373 -1.45 -5.28 20.44
CA TYR A 373 -2.62 -5.57 21.26
C TYR A 373 -3.40 -6.74 20.65
N ILE A 374 -3.47 -7.87 21.36
CA ILE A 374 -4.09 -9.09 20.83
C ILE A 374 -5.44 -9.42 21.47
N GLY A 375 -5.82 -8.75 22.54
CA GLY A 375 -7.09 -8.97 23.22
C GLY A 375 -7.04 -8.66 24.70
N ASN A 376 -8.08 -9.06 25.42
CA ASN A 376 -8.18 -8.89 26.87
C ASN A 376 -8.05 -10.24 27.60
N ALA A 377 -7.42 -10.19 28.79
CA ALA A 377 -7.33 -11.35 29.64
C ALA A 377 -8.72 -11.74 30.19
N PHE A 378 -9.08 -13.01 30.06
CA PHE A 378 -10.34 -13.53 30.60
C PHE A 378 -10.23 -13.82 32.10
N ASP A 379 -9.16 -14.47 32.53
CA ASP A 379 -8.96 -14.92 33.90
C ASP A 379 -8.21 -13.92 34.79
N VAL A 380 -8.00 -12.68 34.32
CA VAL A 380 -7.37 -11.62 35.11
C VAL A 380 -8.30 -10.41 35.14
N VAL A 381 -8.88 -10.18 36.32
CA VAL A 381 -9.98 -9.22 36.46
C VAL A 381 -9.56 -8.05 37.35
N PRO A 382 -9.62 -6.80 36.84
CA PRO A 382 -9.39 -5.61 37.63
C PRO A 382 -10.71 -5.10 38.22
N GLU A 383 -10.64 -4.53 39.40
CA GLU A 383 -11.75 -3.78 39.99
C GLU A 383 -11.24 -2.46 40.55
N TYR A 384 -11.82 -1.36 40.14
CA TYR A 384 -11.41 -0.02 40.54
C TYR A 384 -12.42 0.62 41.47
N THR A 385 -11.94 1.26 42.53
CA THR A 385 -12.73 2.06 43.47
C THR A 385 -12.02 3.36 43.80
N LEU A 386 -12.73 4.48 43.70
CA LEU A 386 -12.29 5.76 44.26
C LEU A 386 -12.69 5.77 45.75
N LEU A 387 -11.67 5.80 46.65
CA LEU A 387 -11.91 5.74 48.10
C LEU A 387 -12.16 7.11 48.72
N ASP A 388 -11.44 8.13 48.27
CA ASP A 388 -11.55 9.52 48.77
C ASP A 388 -11.23 10.51 47.67
N SER A 389 -11.90 11.65 47.66
CA SER A 389 -11.65 12.74 46.71
C SER A 389 -11.84 14.09 47.36
N LYS A 390 -10.78 14.91 47.38
CA LYS A 390 -10.75 16.27 47.91
C LYS A 390 -10.42 17.25 46.81
N HIS A 391 -11.26 18.23 46.63
CA HIS A 391 -11.06 19.28 45.64
C HIS A 391 -10.82 20.63 46.25
N GLY A 392 -9.73 21.30 45.82
CA GLY A 392 -9.42 22.69 46.11
C GLY A 392 -9.50 23.57 44.88
N ARG A 393 -9.14 24.84 45.00
CA ARG A 393 -9.28 25.82 43.91
C ARG A 393 -8.36 25.52 42.69
N ARG A 394 -7.19 24.92 42.90
CA ARG A 394 -6.19 24.55 41.91
C ARG A 394 -5.53 23.21 42.24
N MET A 395 -6.20 22.37 42.97
CA MET A 395 -5.68 21.09 43.45
C MET A 395 -6.80 20.08 43.60
N SER A 396 -6.50 18.87 43.28
CA SER A 396 -7.32 17.67 43.56
C SER A 396 -6.41 16.66 44.26
N GLN A 397 -6.91 16.04 45.32
CA GLN A 397 -6.26 14.88 45.96
C GLN A 397 -7.25 13.72 45.95
N GLU A 398 -6.83 12.63 45.38
CA GLU A 398 -7.69 11.44 45.22
C GLU A 398 -6.96 10.19 45.71
N THR A 399 -7.71 9.33 46.41
CA THR A 399 -7.22 8.01 46.84
C THR A 399 -7.93 6.92 46.06
N HIS A 400 -7.14 6.20 45.34
CA HIS A 400 -7.57 5.15 44.39
C HIS A 400 -7.24 3.74 44.96
N LYS A 401 -8.14 2.80 44.76
CA LYS A 401 -7.97 1.37 45.04
C LYS A 401 -8.17 0.59 43.72
N ILE A 402 -7.23 -0.25 43.37
CA ILE A 402 -7.32 -1.21 42.26
C ILE A 402 -7.10 -2.59 42.83
N GLU A 403 -8.09 -3.44 42.71
CA GLU A 403 -8.01 -4.84 43.09
C GLU A 403 -7.79 -5.69 41.83
N LEU A 404 -6.70 -6.44 41.79
CA LEU A 404 -6.32 -7.31 40.66
C LEU A 404 -6.51 -8.76 41.11
N ARG A 405 -7.37 -9.48 40.42
CA ARG A 405 -7.64 -10.90 40.66
C ARG A 405 -7.08 -11.75 39.54
N ASN A 406 -6.08 -12.59 39.85
CA ASN A 406 -5.54 -13.60 38.95
C ASN A 406 -6.26 -14.94 39.22
N ARG A 407 -7.02 -15.44 38.25
CA ARG A 407 -7.70 -16.74 38.31
C ARG A 407 -7.01 -17.82 37.46
N LYS A 408 -5.82 -17.51 36.98
CA LYS A 408 -4.95 -18.46 36.25
C LYS A 408 -4.21 -19.37 37.24
N ASN A 409 -3.80 -20.54 36.76
CA ASN A 409 -2.98 -21.50 37.50
C ASN A 409 -1.48 -21.16 37.48
N GLU A 410 -1.12 -19.97 36.99
CA GLU A 410 0.25 -19.47 36.88
C GLU A 410 0.40 -18.08 37.49
N ALA A 411 1.59 -17.77 38.00
CA ALA A 411 1.91 -16.43 38.45
C ALA A 411 2.11 -15.51 37.23
N ILE A 412 1.63 -14.28 37.35
CA ILE A 412 1.74 -13.27 36.30
C ILE A 412 2.18 -11.92 36.89
N THR A 413 2.68 -11.03 36.02
CA THR A 413 2.91 -9.64 36.34
C THR A 413 1.94 -8.76 35.55
N VAL A 414 1.20 -7.89 36.24
CA VAL A 414 0.30 -6.89 35.64
C VAL A 414 0.93 -5.51 35.79
N PHE A 415 1.03 -4.78 34.68
CA PHE A 415 1.42 -3.38 34.66
C PHE A 415 0.18 -2.51 34.76
N VAL A 416 0.08 -1.71 35.83
CA VAL A 416 -1.01 -0.76 36.01
C VAL A 416 -0.51 0.61 35.55
N ASP A 417 -1.08 1.11 34.47
CA ASP A 417 -0.76 2.42 33.90
C ASP A 417 -1.83 3.44 34.31
N GLU A 418 -1.46 4.36 35.20
CA GLU A 418 -2.28 5.50 35.57
C GLU A 418 -1.89 6.72 34.76
N LYS A 419 -2.85 7.27 34.01
CA LYS A 419 -2.66 8.41 33.12
C LYS A 419 -3.26 9.68 33.70
N PHE A 420 -2.50 10.75 33.64
CA PHE A 420 -2.86 12.08 34.11
C PHE A 420 -3.04 13.05 32.94
N PRO A 421 -3.97 14.01 33.03
CA PRO A 421 -4.22 14.97 31.97
C PRO A 421 -3.00 15.83 31.63
N ALA A 422 -2.90 16.28 30.40
CA ALA A 422 -1.88 17.26 29.99
C ALA A 422 -2.10 18.60 30.71
N GLY A 423 -1.00 19.25 31.10
CA GLY A 423 -1.03 20.52 31.83
C GLY A 423 -1.29 20.38 33.32
N VAL A 424 -1.37 19.18 33.86
CA VAL A 424 -1.51 18.90 35.29
C VAL A 424 -0.17 18.41 35.84
N ASN A 425 0.29 19.02 36.94
CA ASN A 425 1.38 18.45 37.73
C ASN A 425 0.80 17.43 38.70
N TRP A 426 1.43 16.27 38.82
CA TRP A 426 0.96 15.20 39.68
C TRP A 426 2.09 14.66 40.57
N THR A 427 1.70 14.24 41.76
CA THR A 427 2.58 13.53 42.69
C THR A 427 1.78 12.43 43.36
N ILE A 428 2.33 11.23 43.40
CA ILE A 428 1.79 10.15 44.21
C ILE A 428 2.37 10.28 45.62
N ASP A 429 1.53 10.68 46.57
CA ASP A 429 1.94 10.99 47.94
C ASP A 429 2.15 9.70 48.75
N GLN A 430 1.32 8.70 48.53
CA GLN A 430 1.37 7.39 49.18
C GLN A 430 0.99 6.31 48.19
N ALA A 431 1.65 5.18 48.27
CA ALA A 431 1.31 4.00 47.47
C ALA A 431 1.72 2.70 48.18
N THR A 432 0.91 1.65 48.01
CA THR A 432 1.19 0.31 48.53
C THR A 432 2.26 -0.44 47.71
N HIS A 433 2.48 -0.01 46.47
CA HIS A 433 3.44 -0.59 45.54
C HIS A 433 4.37 0.50 44.99
N LYS A 434 5.60 0.12 44.62
CA LYS A 434 6.51 1.00 43.91
C LYS A 434 5.97 1.33 42.53
N TYR A 435 6.14 2.58 42.10
CA TYR A 435 5.81 3.01 40.77
C TYR A 435 7.00 3.66 40.08
N GLU A 436 6.96 3.61 38.76
CA GLU A 436 7.89 4.30 37.87
C GLU A 436 7.15 5.44 37.15
N LYS A 437 7.76 6.61 37.08
CA LYS A 437 7.28 7.70 36.24
C LYS A 437 7.77 7.47 34.80
N ARG A 438 6.93 6.88 33.94
CA ARG A 438 7.31 6.56 32.55
C ARG A 438 7.48 7.78 31.68
N ASP A 439 6.63 8.77 31.86
CA ASP A 439 6.64 10.06 31.18
C ASP A 439 5.97 11.13 32.03
N ALA A 440 5.77 12.34 31.47
CA ALA A 440 5.13 13.44 32.16
C ALA A 440 3.69 13.18 32.64
N HIS A 441 3.03 12.19 32.03
CA HIS A 441 1.60 11.93 32.20
C HIS A 441 1.28 10.53 32.67
N THR A 442 2.28 9.64 32.86
CA THR A 442 2.03 8.23 33.16
C THR A 442 2.86 7.73 34.33
N ALA A 443 2.18 7.21 35.36
CA ALA A 443 2.78 6.39 36.39
C ALA A 443 2.46 4.91 36.13
N ARG A 444 3.48 4.05 36.20
CA ARG A 444 3.34 2.59 36.06
C ARG A 444 3.67 1.88 37.35
N PHE A 445 2.76 1.05 37.84
CA PHE A 445 3.00 0.10 38.91
C PHE A 445 3.25 -1.29 38.29
N GLU A 446 4.27 -1.98 38.75
CA GLU A 446 4.54 -3.37 38.41
C GLU A 446 4.04 -4.25 39.55
N VAL A 447 3.02 -5.06 39.27
CA VAL A 447 2.29 -5.85 40.29
C VAL A 447 2.41 -7.34 39.97
N SER A 448 3.12 -8.08 40.81
CA SER A 448 3.20 -9.54 40.70
C SER A 448 2.01 -10.19 41.42
N LEU A 449 1.32 -11.09 40.71
CA LEU A 449 0.19 -11.86 41.23
C LEU A 449 0.55 -13.36 41.16
N ALA A 450 0.49 -14.04 42.32
CA ALA A 450 0.59 -15.49 42.35
C ALA A 450 -0.61 -16.14 41.62
N ALA A 451 -0.51 -17.46 41.35
CA ALA A 451 -1.63 -18.23 40.87
C ALA A 451 -2.83 -18.13 41.83
N ASP A 452 -4.05 -18.01 41.29
CA ASP A 452 -5.33 -17.89 42.00
C ASP A 452 -5.26 -16.92 43.19
N SER A 453 -4.68 -15.74 42.99
CA SER A 453 -4.50 -14.74 44.05
C SER A 453 -5.17 -13.41 43.73
N THR A 454 -5.30 -12.59 44.75
CA THR A 454 -5.79 -11.20 44.67
C THR A 454 -4.78 -10.27 45.29
N VAL A 455 -4.45 -9.19 44.60
CA VAL A 455 -3.56 -8.13 45.09
C VAL A 455 -4.24 -6.80 44.97
N THR A 456 -4.11 -5.94 46.00
CA THR A 456 -4.67 -4.60 46.02
C THR A 456 -3.55 -3.56 45.87
N VAL A 457 -3.66 -2.73 44.85
CA VAL A 457 -2.86 -1.51 44.68
C VAL A 457 -3.69 -0.33 45.18
N GLN A 458 -3.18 0.35 46.18
CA GLN A 458 -3.81 1.59 46.68
C GLN A 458 -2.79 2.71 46.63
N TYR A 459 -3.21 3.88 46.15
CA TYR A 459 -2.36 5.08 46.12
C TYR A 459 -3.19 6.35 46.26
N THR A 460 -2.55 7.39 46.80
CA THR A 460 -3.08 8.74 46.87
C THR A 460 -2.31 9.62 45.94
N VAL A 461 -2.98 10.32 45.03
CA VAL A 461 -2.36 11.27 44.11
C VAL A 461 -2.87 12.69 44.33
N THR A 462 -1.94 13.62 44.36
CA THR A 462 -2.24 15.06 44.34
C THR A 462 -1.97 15.61 42.96
N GLN A 463 -2.95 16.27 42.37
CA GLN A 463 -2.88 16.93 41.09
C GLN A 463 -3.05 18.44 41.26
N THR A 464 -2.23 19.25 40.55
CA THR A 464 -2.26 20.71 40.59
C THR A 464 -2.23 21.31 39.19
N TRP A 465 -2.99 22.40 38.92
CA TRP A 465 -3.10 23.11 37.64
C TRP A 465 -3.21 24.60 37.73
#